data_39ace706038941b4b0552b4ed3c0a2af
#
_entry.id   39ace706038941b4b0552b4ed3c0a2af
#
_cell.length_a   1.000
_cell.length_b   1.000
_cell.length_c   1.000
_cell.angle_alpha   90.00
_cell.angle_beta   90.00
_cell.angle_gamma   90.00
#
_symmetry.space_group_name_H-M   'P 1'
#
loop_
_entity.id
_entity.type
_entity.pdbx_description
1 polymer ?
#
loop_
_entity_poly.entity_id
_entity_poly.type
_entity_poly.pdbx_seq_one_letter_code
_entity_poly.pdbx_strand_id
1 'polypeptide(L)'
;VTEYSTLTTKTGKPYSKTKLEDYSGAYELALFGRDHEAFMSYMKPHESLYIEGDIEEKYFIKPEERAQGKTSPYAFRVKKIMLLGNVNETMLNAFSISITTPMLTEKFRKELVSLIQANRGTVPLKMFLYDPKTKYNIEFHSTKYRVAVTTELVSALKLLGVQCASVRK
;
A
#
# COMPACT_ATOMS: atom_id res chain seq x y z
N VAL A 1 5.11 9.19 -10.89
CA VAL A 1 5.52 9.13 -12.31
C VAL A 1 5.63 10.54 -12.86
N THR A 2 6.82 10.92 -13.32
CA THR A 2 7.05 12.24 -13.92
C THR A 2 7.04 12.19 -15.45
N GLU A 3 7.60 11.15 -16.04
CA GLU A 3 7.67 10.98 -17.49
C GLU A 3 7.33 9.53 -17.88
N TYR A 4 6.69 9.35 -19.02
CA TYR A 4 6.37 8.04 -19.59
C TYR A 4 6.52 8.09 -21.11
N SER A 5 7.17 7.08 -21.68
CA SER A 5 7.29 6.91 -23.12
C SER A 5 7.23 5.42 -23.50
N THR A 6 6.59 5.14 -24.63
CA THR A 6 6.61 3.81 -25.26
C THR A 6 7.56 3.85 -26.43
N LEU A 7 8.46 2.88 -26.49
CA LEU A 7 9.52 2.75 -27.47
C LEU A 7 9.51 1.35 -28.08
N THR A 8 10.26 1.17 -29.15
CA THR A 8 10.39 -0.13 -29.82
C THR A 8 11.84 -0.59 -29.76
N THR A 9 12.04 -1.85 -29.40
CA THR A 9 13.36 -2.48 -29.39
C THR A 9 13.88 -2.68 -30.83
N LYS A 10 15.16 -2.98 -30.99
CA LYS A 10 15.77 -3.34 -32.29
C LYS A 10 15.10 -4.56 -32.95
N THR A 11 14.45 -5.40 -32.17
CA THR A 11 13.72 -6.58 -32.63
C THR A 11 12.23 -6.32 -32.88
N GLY A 12 11.78 -5.07 -32.89
CA GLY A 12 10.40 -4.70 -33.17
C GLY A 12 9.42 -4.87 -32.00
N LYS A 13 9.88 -5.25 -30.80
CA LYS A 13 9.00 -5.41 -29.61
C LYS A 13 8.83 -4.11 -28.85
N PRO A 14 7.61 -3.77 -28.41
CA PRO A 14 7.37 -2.58 -27.61
C PRO A 14 7.95 -2.74 -26.20
N TYR A 15 8.40 -1.62 -25.63
CA TYR A 15 8.78 -1.50 -24.24
C TYR A 15 8.48 -0.09 -23.74
N SER A 16 8.38 0.11 -22.44
CA SER A 16 8.18 1.43 -21.86
C SER A 16 9.36 1.87 -21.02
N LYS A 17 9.61 3.18 -21.03
CA LYS A 17 10.48 3.87 -20.10
C LYS A 17 9.65 4.83 -19.28
N THR A 18 9.86 4.80 -17.98
CA THR A 18 9.12 5.61 -17.01
C THR A 18 10.11 6.21 -16.04
N LYS A 19 10.05 7.52 -15.85
CA LYS A 19 10.80 8.21 -14.81
C LYS A 19 9.94 8.27 -13.56
N LEU A 20 10.44 7.65 -12.51
CA LEU A 20 9.87 7.65 -11.16
C LEU A 20 10.66 8.63 -10.32
N GLU A 21 9.97 9.38 -9.48
CA GLU A 21 10.57 10.37 -8.62
C GLU A 21 9.90 10.35 -7.25
N ASP A 22 10.69 10.40 -6.18
CA ASP A 22 10.23 10.53 -4.81
C ASP A 22 11.11 11.55 -4.05
N TYR A 23 10.93 11.67 -2.73
CA TYR A 23 11.69 12.60 -1.90
C TYR A 23 13.19 12.26 -1.79
N SER A 24 13.59 11.03 -2.16
CA SER A 24 14.98 10.56 -2.09
C SER A 24 15.74 10.68 -3.41
N GLY A 25 15.03 10.75 -4.54
CA GLY A 25 15.64 10.86 -5.86
C GLY A 25 14.76 10.40 -7.01
N ALA A 26 15.39 10.20 -8.16
CA ALA A 26 14.74 9.77 -9.40
C ALA A 26 15.31 8.43 -9.88
N TYR A 27 14.45 7.59 -10.44
CA TYR A 27 14.80 6.30 -11.01
C TYR A 27 14.14 6.12 -12.39
N GLU A 28 14.90 5.67 -13.39
CA GLU A 28 14.36 5.29 -14.69
C GLU A 28 14.04 3.80 -14.70
N LEU A 29 12.76 3.47 -14.76
CA LEU A 29 12.25 2.12 -14.87
C LEU A 29 11.96 1.79 -16.33
N ALA A 30 12.59 0.74 -16.86
CA ALA A 30 12.28 0.19 -18.17
C ALA A 30 11.56 -1.16 -18.04
N LEU A 31 10.38 -1.26 -18.66
CA LEU A 31 9.56 -2.47 -18.65
C LEU A 31 9.53 -3.08 -20.05
N PHE A 32 9.86 -4.38 -20.15
CA PHE A 32 9.95 -5.12 -21.39
C PHE A 32 9.00 -6.31 -21.40
N GLY A 33 8.52 -6.71 -22.59
CA GLY A 33 7.73 -7.91 -22.81
C GLY A 33 6.52 -8.00 -21.88
N ARG A 34 6.41 -9.06 -21.10
CA ARG A 34 5.27 -9.30 -20.19
C ARG A 34 5.10 -8.22 -19.13
N ASP A 35 6.19 -7.68 -18.61
CA ASP A 35 6.13 -6.62 -17.60
C ASP A 35 5.60 -5.31 -18.21
N HIS A 36 5.98 -5.02 -19.47
CA HIS A 36 5.39 -3.90 -20.20
C HIS A 36 3.87 -4.07 -20.38
N GLU A 37 3.42 -5.24 -20.85
CA GLU A 37 2.00 -5.52 -21.04
C GLU A 37 1.20 -5.46 -19.74
N ALA A 38 1.75 -6.00 -18.65
CA ALA A 38 1.09 -6.07 -17.36
C ALA A 38 0.98 -4.71 -16.65
N PHE A 39 1.99 -3.84 -16.78
CA PHE A 39 2.11 -2.66 -15.94
C PHE A 39 1.99 -1.32 -16.68
N MET A 40 1.98 -1.31 -18.01
CA MET A 40 1.88 -0.07 -18.79
C MET A 40 0.66 0.79 -18.44
N SER A 41 -0.45 0.18 -18.06
CA SER A 41 -1.68 0.89 -17.69
C SER A 41 -1.55 1.77 -16.43
N TYR A 42 -0.60 1.45 -15.55
CA TYR A 42 -0.29 2.22 -14.34
C TYR A 42 0.68 3.38 -14.60
N MET A 43 1.44 3.34 -15.71
CA MET A 43 2.50 4.28 -16.03
C MET A 43 1.98 5.57 -16.66
N LYS A 44 1.12 6.29 -15.95
CA LYS A 44 0.59 7.57 -16.39
C LYS A 44 1.30 8.73 -15.70
N PRO A 45 1.60 9.84 -16.38
CA PRO A 45 2.15 11.02 -15.74
C PRO A 45 1.28 11.49 -14.57
N HIS A 46 1.92 11.94 -13.50
CA HIS A 46 1.32 12.42 -12.25
C HIS A 46 0.64 11.34 -11.38
N GLU A 47 0.68 10.06 -11.77
CA GLU A 47 0.21 8.99 -10.89
C GLU A 47 1.23 8.69 -9.78
N SER A 48 0.71 8.49 -8.57
CA SER A 48 1.49 8.02 -7.43
C SER A 48 1.39 6.51 -7.32
N LEU A 49 2.52 5.82 -7.41
CA LEU A 49 2.59 4.37 -7.47
C LEU A 49 3.26 3.78 -6.23
N TYR A 50 2.76 2.63 -5.80
CA TYR A 50 3.50 1.67 -4.98
C TYR A 50 4.09 0.61 -5.91
N ILE A 51 5.41 0.43 -5.84
CA ILE A 51 6.14 -0.53 -6.66
C ILE A 51 6.95 -1.43 -5.74
N GLU A 52 6.77 -2.74 -5.91
CA GLU A 52 7.48 -3.78 -5.19
C GLU A 52 8.28 -4.63 -6.18
N GLY A 53 9.51 -4.97 -5.82
CA GLY A 53 10.36 -5.78 -6.67
C GLY A 53 11.65 -6.21 -5.97
N ASP A 54 12.44 -6.99 -6.67
CA ASP A 54 13.75 -7.44 -6.22
C ASP A 54 14.87 -6.72 -6.97
N ILE A 55 16.02 -6.66 -6.32
CA ILE A 55 17.27 -6.24 -6.96
C ILE A 55 18.01 -7.50 -7.36
N GLU A 56 18.16 -7.71 -8.65
CA GLU A 56 18.81 -8.90 -9.22
C GLU A 56 19.99 -8.49 -10.10
N GLU A 57 20.95 -9.37 -10.25
CA GLU A 57 22.01 -9.17 -11.25
C GLU A 57 21.43 -9.21 -12.67
N LYS A 58 21.77 -8.22 -13.48
CA LYS A 58 21.24 -8.07 -14.83
C LYS A 58 21.65 -9.20 -15.77
N TYR A 59 22.82 -9.76 -15.54
CA TYR A 59 23.38 -10.86 -16.32
C TYR A 59 23.89 -11.95 -15.41
N PHE A 60 23.63 -13.21 -15.78
CA PHE A 60 24.26 -14.35 -15.12
C PHE A 60 25.76 -14.35 -15.44
N ILE A 61 26.58 -14.39 -14.41
CA ILE A 61 28.04 -14.52 -14.52
C ILE A 61 28.42 -15.89 -13.98
N LYS A 62 29.17 -16.66 -14.77
CA LYS A 62 29.66 -17.97 -14.37
C LYS A 62 30.60 -17.84 -13.14
N PRO A 63 30.61 -18.85 -12.24
CA PRO A 63 31.49 -18.81 -11.06
C PRO A 63 32.97 -18.56 -11.38
N GLU A 64 33.46 -19.11 -12.48
CA GLU A 64 34.85 -18.96 -12.97
C GLU A 64 35.16 -17.51 -13.37
N GLU A 65 34.20 -16.83 -14.05
CA GLU A 65 34.31 -15.42 -14.44
C GLU A 65 34.22 -14.49 -13.21
N ARG A 66 33.38 -14.87 -12.23
CA ARG A 66 33.25 -14.15 -10.96
C ARG A 66 34.53 -14.22 -10.13
N ALA A 67 35.22 -15.38 -10.13
CA ALA A 67 36.52 -15.54 -9.51
C ALA A 67 37.63 -14.67 -10.16
N GLN A 68 37.45 -14.29 -11.44
CA GLN A 68 38.32 -13.38 -12.18
C GLN A 68 37.91 -11.89 -11.99
N GLY A 69 36.99 -11.57 -11.06
CA GLY A 69 36.58 -10.21 -10.74
C GLY A 69 35.51 -9.62 -11.66
N LYS A 70 34.89 -10.42 -12.55
CA LYS A 70 33.79 -9.95 -13.39
C LYS A 70 32.54 -9.74 -12.55
N THR A 71 31.90 -8.57 -12.68
CA THR A 71 30.68 -8.21 -11.96
C THR A 71 29.54 -7.93 -12.94
N SER A 72 28.30 -8.21 -12.53
CA SER A 72 27.11 -7.78 -13.24
C SER A 72 26.48 -6.55 -12.58
N PRO A 73 26.04 -5.57 -13.34
CA PRO A 73 25.26 -4.49 -12.78
C PRO A 73 23.94 -5.05 -12.22
N TYR A 74 23.42 -4.42 -11.17
CA TYR A 74 22.12 -4.74 -10.64
C TYR A 74 21.01 -4.09 -11.44
N ALA A 75 19.85 -4.74 -11.49
CA ALA A 75 18.62 -4.21 -12.06
C ALA A 75 17.47 -4.46 -11.09
N PHE A 76 16.55 -3.51 -11.03
CA PHE A 76 15.31 -3.67 -10.27
C PHE A 76 14.30 -4.44 -11.10
N ARG A 77 13.86 -5.58 -10.60
CA ARG A 77 12.85 -6.41 -11.22
C ARG A 77 11.51 -6.21 -10.52
N VAL A 78 10.56 -5.67 -11.23
CA VAL A 78 9.23 -5.36 -10.72
C VAL A 78 8.45 -6.66 -10.51
N LYS A 79 7.87 -6.82 -9.32
CA LYS A 79 6.94 -7.91 -8.98
C LYS A 79 5.49 -7.43 -8.97
N LYS A 80 5.27 -6.21 -8.51
CA LYS A 80 3.94 -5.66 -8.31
C LYS A 80 3.93 -4.16 -8.47
N ILE A 81 2.90 -3.65 -9.13
CA ILE A 81 2.61 -2.21 -9.22
C ILE A 81 1.14 -2.01 -8.86
N MET A 82 0.86 -0.97 -8.10
CA MET A 82 -0.50 -0.52 -7.82
C MET A 82 -0.53 0.99 -7.58
N LEU A 83 -1.70 1.60 -7.73
CA LEU A 83 -1.89 2.99 -7.35
C LEU A 83 -1.70 3.15 -5.84
N LEU A 84 -0.98 4.17 -5.42
CA LEU A 84 -0.66 4.41 -4.01
C LEU A 84 -1.94 4.56 -3.16
N GLY A 85 -3.01 5.14 -3.72
CA GLY A 85 -4.31 5.25 -3.06
C GLY A 85 -4.96 3.91 -2.69
N ASN A 86 -4.65 2.85 -3.43
CA ASN A 86 -5.22 1.50 -3.20
C ASN A 86 -4.39 0.64 -2.24
N VAL A 87 -3.23 1.13 -1.82
CA VAL A 87 -2.29 0.37 -0.96
C VAL A 87 -2.93 0.00 0.37
N ASN A 88 -3.62 0.95 1.01
CA ASN A 88 -4.28 0.72 2.29
C ASN A 88 -5.30 -0.42 2.20
N GLU A 89 -6.09 -0.47 1.12
CA GLU A 89 -7.12 -1.51 0.96
C GLU A 89 -6.53 -2.91 0.71
N THR A 90 -5.39 -2.97 0.03
CA THR A 90 -4.78 -4.26 -0.37
C THR A 90 -3.79 -4.80 0.66
N MET A 91 -3.14 -3.94 1.44
CA MET A 91 -2.09 -4.32 2.39
C MET A 91 -2.57 -4.45 3.83
N LEU A 92 -3.77 -3.96 4.15
CA LEU A 92 -4.31 -4.07 5.49
C LEU A 92 -5.13 -5.34 5.64
N ASN A 93 -4.82 -6.13 6.68
CA ASN A 93 -5.66 -7.25 7.13
C ASN A 93 -6.88 -6.76 7.88
N ALA A 94 -6.71 -5.74 8.69
CA ALA A 94 -7.77 -5.11 9.46
C ALA A 94 -7.38 -3.69 9.88
N PHE A 95 -8.38 -2.88 10.10
CA PHE A 95 -8.27 -1.60 10.79
C PHE A 95 -8.88 -1.76 12.18
N SER A 96 -8.14 -1.41 13.23
CA SER A 96 -8.57 -1.56 14.60
C SER A 96 -8.79 -0.20 15.26
N ILE A 97 -9.86 -0.11 16.06
CA ILE A 97 -10.17 1.03 16.91
C ILE A 97 -10.22 0.58 18.36
N SER A 98 -9.69 1.39 19.28
CA SER A 98 -9.71 1.12 20.71
C SER A 98 -10.52 2.20 21.42
N ILE A 99 -11.51 1.76 22.21
CA ILE A 99 -12.41 2.59 22.98
C ILE A 99 -12.45 2.09 24.42
N THR A 100 -12.83 2.97 25.34
CA THR A 100 -13.02 2.58 26.76
C THR A 100 -14.50 2.59 27.12
N THR A 101 -14.89 1.81 28.14
CA THR A 101 -16.30 1.74 28.58
C THR A 101 -16.87 3.11 28.97
N PRO A 102 -16.12 4.04 29.61
CA PRO A 102 -16.64 5.38 29.90
C PRO A 102 -16.97 6.23 28.66
N MET A 103 -16.38 5.92 27.51
CA MET A 103 -16.67 6.64 26.27
C MET A 103 -18.02 6.22 25.64
N LEU A 104 -18.56 5.07 26.01
CA LEU A 104 -19.78 4.50 25.42
C LEU A 104 -21.06 5.25 25.83
N THR A 105 -21.14 6.53 25.46
CA THR A 105 -22.37 7.32 25.55
C THR A 105 -23.22 7.15 24.32
N GLU A 106 -24.52 7.41 24.42
CA GLU A 106 -25.45 7.36 23.27
C GLU A 106 -25.01 8.31 22.12
N LYS A 107 -24.49 9.49 22.47
CA LYS A 107 -23.95 10.47 21.53
C LYS A 107 -22.73 9.90 20.80
N PHE A 108 -21.74 9.41 21.56
CA PHE A 108 -20.53 8.83 21.00
C PHE A 108 -20.85 7.65 20.06
N ARG A 109 -21.77 6.76 20.48
CA ARG A 109 -22.20 5.61 19.67
C ARG A 109 -22.78 6.05 18.32
N LYS A 110 -23.65 7.07 18.31
CA LYS A 110 -24.26 7.62 17.08
C LYS A 110 -23.19 8.23 16.17
N GLU A 111 -22.27 9.02 16.72
CA GLU A 111 -21.19 9.66 15.95
C GLU A 111 -20.24 8.63 15.35
N LEU A 112 -19.82 7.64 16.13
CA LEU A 112 -18.95 6.55 15.67
C LEU A 112 -19.60 5.74 14.54
N VAL A 113 -20.87 5.35 14.69
CA VAL A 113 -21.59 4.59 13.66
C VAL A 113 -21.75 5.43 12.39
N SER A 114 -22.08 6.71 12.51
CA SER A 114 -22.20 7.62 11.36
C SER A 114 -20.87 7.76 10.61
N LEU A 115 -19.76 7.92 11.33
CA LEU A 115 -18.41 7.97 10.76
C LEU A 115 -18.04 6.69 9.99
N ILE A 116 -18.30 5.53 10.59
CA ILE A 116 -18.04 4.22 9.95
C ILE A 116 -18.91 4.06 8.70
N GLN A 117 -20.17 4.47 8.74
CA GLN A 117 -21.08 4.38 7.60
C GLN A 117 -20.73 5.33 6.45
N ALA A 118 -20.21 6.52 6.78
CA ALA A 118 -19.74 7.49 5.78
C ALA A 118 -18.43 7.04 5.09
N ASN A 119 -17.63 6.22 5.75
CA ASN A 119 -16.34 5.73 5.25
C ASN A 119 -16.35 4.22 4.95
N ARG A 120 -17.35 3.75 4.23
CA ARG A 120 -17.43 2.34 3.81
C ARG A 120 -16.31 2.00 2.84
N GLY A 121 -15.73 0.79 2.99
CA GLY A 121 -14.65 0.29 2.15
C GLY A 121 -14.52 -1.23 2.22
N THR A 122 -13.31 -1.73 2.00
CA THR A 122 -13.02 -3.16 1.91
C THR A 122 -12.28 -3.71 3.12
N VAL A 123 -11.67 -2.84 3.94
CA VAL A 123 -10.83 -3.26 5.09
C VAL A 123 -11.72 -3.71 6.25
N PRO A 124 -11.52 -4.93 6.80
CA PRO A 124 -12.22 -5.40 7.97
C PRO A 124 -12.00 -4.51 9.19
N LEU A 125 -13.07 -4.23 9.94
CA LEU A 125 -13.02 -3.41 11.15
C LEU A 125 -12.97 -4.30 12.39
N LYS A 126 -11.98 -4.08 13.25
CA LYS A 126 -11.87 -4.63 14.59
C LYS A 126 -12.08 -3.54 15.62
N MET A 127 -12.62 -3.90 16.78
CA MET A 127 -12.83 -2.98 17.89
C MET A 127 -12.33 -3.61 19.17
N PHE A 128 -11.51 -2.89 19.92
CA PHE A 128 -11.07 -3.23 21.26
C PHE A 128 -11.82 -2.36 22.26
N LEU A 129 -12.52 -2.99 23.19
CA LEU A 129 -13.20 -2.33 24.28
C LEU A 129 -12.45 -2.63 25.57
N TYR A 130 -11.90 -1.59 26.19
CA TYR A 130 -11.22 -1.69 27.47
C TYR A 130 -12.09 -1.12 28.59
N ASP A 131 -12.28 -1.88 29.65
CA ASP A 131 -12.92 -1.43 30.88
C ASP A 131 -11.86 -1.12 31.94
N PRO A 132 -11.63 0.17 32.29
CA PRO A 132 -10.62 0.54 33.28
C PRO A 132 -10.96 0.08 34.71
N LYS A 133 -12.23 -0.21 35.02
CA LYS A 133 -12.64 -0.66 36.36
C LYS A 133 -12.29 -2.14 36.58
N THR A 134 -12.63 -2.97 35.62
CA THR A 134 -12.43 -4.42 35.71
C THR A 134 -11.12 -4.87 35.10
N LYS A 135 -10.44 -3.97 34.33
CA LYS A 135 -9.22 -4.22 33.55
C LYS A 135 -9.40 -5.29 32.43
N TYR A 136 -10.64 -5.58 32.06
CA TYR A 136 -10.92 -6.46 30.92
C TYR A 136 -10.77 -5.74 29.61
N ASN A 137 -10.23 -6.47 28.63
CA ASN A 137 -10.15 -6.05 27.24
C ASN A 137 -10.89 -7.06 26.38
N ILE A 138 -11.84 -6.59 25.59
CA ILE A 138 -12.68 -7.42 24.73
C ILE A 138 -12.42 -7.03 23.27
N GLU A 139 -12.11 -8.00 22.43
CA GLU A 139 -11.95 -7.81 20.99
C GLU A 139 -13.25 -8.19 20.27
N PHE A 140 -13.74 -7.28 19.43
CA PHE A 140 -14.88 -7.49 18.55
C PHE A 140 -14.45 -7.42 17.09
N HIS A 141 -14.96 -8.33 16.27
CA HIS A 141 -14.84 -8.28 14.83
C HIS A 141 -16.16 -7.81 14.21
N SER A 142 -16.14 -6.75 13.46
CA SER A 142 -17.34 -6.31 12.76
C SER A 142 -17.66 -7.27 11.62
N THR A 143 -18.83 -7.90 11.67
CA THR A 143 -19.35 -8.71 10.56
C THR A 143 -20.07 -7.89 9.52
N LYS A 144 -20.58 -6.72 9.90
CA LYS A 144 -21.43 -5.85 9.06
C LYS A 144 -20.67 -4.73 8.38
N TYR A 145 -19.64 -4.17 9.05
CA TYR A 145 -18.95 -2.98 8.59
C TYR A 145 -17.52 -3.27 8.16
N ARG A 146 -17.17 -2.75 6.99
CA ARG A 146 -15.80 -2.63 6.49
C ARG A 146 -15.55 -1.18 6.17
N VAL A 147 -14.32 -0.70 6.28
CA VAL A 147 -13.97 0.71 6.17
C VAL A 147 -12.93 0.97 5.08
N ALA A 148 -13.01 2.14 4.48
CA ALA A 148 -11.94 2.74 3.70
C ALA A 148 -11.05 3.52 4.69
N VAL A 149 -9.79 3.09 4.84
CA VAL A 149 -8.85 3.69 5.79
C VAL A 149 -8.24 4.93 5.16
N THR A 150 -8.95 6.04 5.26
CA THR A 150 -8.53 7.35 4.76
C THR A 150 -7.95 8.21 5.87
N THR A 151 -7.20 9.24 5.52
CA THR A 151 -6.65 10.22 6.46
C THR A 151 -7.77 10.95 7.21
N GLU A 152 -8.88 11.23 6.52
CA GLU A 152 -10.07 11.89 7.06
C GLU A 152 -10.73 11.03 8.13
N LEU A 153 -10.92 9.72 7.86
CA LEU A 153 -11.46 8.78 8.85
C LEU A 153 -10.59 8.73 10.12
N VAL A 154 -9.28 8.57 9.94
CA VAL A 154 -8.33 8.47 11.05
C VAL A 154 -8.33 9.77 11.87
N SER A 155 -8.35 10.92 11.21
CA SER A 155 -8.39 12.22 11.88
C SER A 155 -9.70 12.43 12.66
N ALA A 156 -10.84 12.08 12.07
CA ALA A 156 -12.14 12.18 12.72
C ALA A 156 -12.26 11.25 13.94
N LEU A 157 -11.74 10.01 13.85
CA LEU A 157 -11.70 9.08 14.98
C LEU A 157 -10.82 9.61 16.12
N LYS A 158 -9.66 10.20 15.81
CA LYS A 158 -8.79 10.83 16.80
C LYS A 158 -9.48 12.01 17.51
N LEU A 159 -10.25 12.81 16.78
CA LEU A 159 -11.03 13.91 17.37
C LEU A 159 -12.11 13.41 18.33
N LEU A 160 -12.66 12.21 18.09
CA LEU A 160 -13.57 11.52 19.02
C LEU A 160 -12.85 10.87 20.21
N GLY A 161 -11.51 10.99 20.32
CA GLY A 161 -10.71 10.36 21.35
C GLY A 161 -10.44 8.87 21.13
N VAL A 162 -10.74 8.34 19.94
CA VAL A 162 -10.54 6.94 19.58
C VAL A 162 -9.11 6.71 19.14
N GLN A 163 -8.44 5.71 19.73
CA GLN A 163 -7.14 5.24 19.26
C GLN A 163 -7.32 4.29 18.08
N CYS A 164 -6.48 4.45 17.05
CA CYS A 164 -6.55 3.66 15.83
C CYS A 164 -5.22 2.97 15.56
N ALA A 165 -5.28 1.75 15.04
CA ALA A 165 -4.12 1.02 14.54
C ALA A 165 -4.49 0.24 13.27
N SER A 166 -3.52 0.11 12.37
CA SER A 166 -3.65 -0.71 11.16
C SER A 166 -2.86 -2.01 11.33
N VAL A 167 -3.52 -3.13 11.05
CA VAL A 167 -2.89 -4.46 11.06
C VAL A 167 -2.52 -4.78 9.60
N ARG A 168 -1.23 -4.85 9.31
CA ARG A 168 -0.71 -5.21 7.98
C ARG A 168 -0.75 -6.72 7.76
N LYS A 169 -0.79 -7.12 6.49
CA LYS A 169 -0.59 -8.51 6.04
C LYS A 169 0.82 -8.97 6.28
#